data_7da16f3e7d85ce90339a4e9424a9b724
#
_entry.id   7da16f3e7d85ce90339a4e9424a9b724
#
_cell.length_a   1.000
_cell.length_b   1.000
_cell.length_c   1.000
_cell.angle_alpha   90.00
_cell.angle_beta   90.00
_cell.angle_gamma   90.00
#
_symmetry.space_group_name_H-M   'P 1'
#
loop_
_entity.id
_entity.type
_entity.pdbx_description
1 polymer ?
#
loop_
_entity_poly.entity_id
_entity_poly.type
_entity_poly.pdbx_seq_one_letter_code
_entity_poly.pdbx_strand_id
1 'polypeptide(L)'
;MVTSMNEPSPQRHRYGSDPSQFADLHLPARRRRPGTVALLHGGWWGPRFGAGNLDAVAADLAGHGWVAWNIEYRRLDLGGGYPATLQDAAAAIDHLATLADVDTERVVAIGHSAGGHLAAWAAGRTKLAGGAPGAGPTVQIAGVISLAGILDLGAAAREKIGNGAAIKLMGGDPDELPERYAVADPLSQVPIPAAVRCVHAQADDRVPFAQAVTYVAAARAAGQDARLLEVDGDHFSVADTSAPTWPAVITALEELSDAA
;
A
#
# COMPACT_ATOMS: atom_id res chain seq x y z
N MET A 1 11.87 33.61 13.35
CA MET A 1 10.47 33.42 12.93
C MET A 1 10.53 32.67 11.61
N VAL A 2 10.30 31.35 11.63
CA VAL A 2 10.16 30.56 10.40
C VAL A 2 8.71 30.77 9.97
N THR A 3 8.53 31.50 8.88
CA THR A 3 7.23 31.65 8.22
C THR A 3 6.75 30.25 7.86
N SER A 4 5.73 29.76 8.54
CA SER A 4 4.95 28.59 8.13
C SER A 4 4.42 28.88 6.73
N MET A 5 5.09 28.34 5.72
CA MET A 5 4.53 28.36 4.37
C MET A 5 3.35 27.41 4.41
N ASN A 6 2.14 27.91 4.19
CA ASN A 6 0.94 27.12 4.08
C ASN A 6 1.14 26.09 2.96
N GLU A 7 1.21 24.82 3.32
CA GLU A 7 1.13 23.76 2.33
C GLU A 7 -0.24 23.84 1.61
N PRO A 8 -0.27 23.62 0.30
CA PRO A 8 -1.53 23.63 -0.41
C PRO A 8 -2.46 22.56 0.14
N SER A 9 -3.73 22.90 0.29
CA SER A 9 -4.74 21.93 0.69
C SER A 9 -4.80 20.78 -0.31
N PRO A 10 -5.04 19.53 0.14
CA PRO A 10 -5.13 18.39 -0.75
C PRO A 10 -6.26 18.56 -1.76
N GLN A 11 -6.03 18.09 -2.98
CA GLN A 11 -7.00 18.14 -4.08
C GLN A 11 -7.67 16.77 -4.20
N ARG A 12 -8.99 16.71 -3.99
CA ARG A 12 -9.73 15.47 -4.14
C ARG A 12 -10.06 15.19 -5.59
N HIS A 13 -9.69 14.00 -6.05
CA HIS A 13 -10.00 13.44 -7.34
C HIS A 13 -10.86 12.19 -7.20
N ARG A 14 -11.85 12.00 -8.07
CA ARG A 14 -12.63 10.78 -8.12
C ARG A 14 -12.15 9.91 -9.28
N TYR A 15 -11.86 8.65 -8.97
CA TYR A 15 -11.47 7.65 -9.97
C TYR A 15 -12.62 6.68 -10.32
N GLY A 16 -13.81 6.88 -9.73
CA GLY A 16 -15.00 6.10 -9.99
C GLY A 16 -16.27 6.77 -9.45
N SER A 17 -17.42 6.12 -9.59
CA SER A 17 -18.73 6.64 -9.23
C SER A 17 -19.15 6.40 -7.78
N ASP A 18 -18.54 5.40 -7.10
CA ASP A 18 -18.84 5.10 -5.70
C ASP A 18 -18.31 6.21 -4.78
N PRO A 19 -19.00 6.54 -3.68
CA PRO A 19 -18.53 7.54 -2.71
C PRO A 19 -17.11 7.27 -2.18
N SER A 20 -16.68 6.01 -2.05
CA SER A 20 -15.35 5.61 -1.61
C SER A 20 -14.30 5.58 -2.74
N GLN A 21 -14.68 5.85 -3.99
CA GLN A 21 -13.74 5.87 -5.11
C GLN A 21 -13.17 7.27 -5.32
N PHE A 22 -12.31 7.70 -4.41
CA PHE A 22 -11.57 8.97 -4.50
C PHE A 22 -10.16 8.82 -3.95
N ALA A 23 -9.32 9.77 -4.27
CA ALA A 23 -8.05 9.96 -3.60
C ALA A 23 -7.73 11.46 -3.47
N ASP A 24 -6.97 11.79 -2.44
CA ASP A 24 -6.55 13.14 -2.15
C ASP A 24 -5.10 13.34 -2.60
N LEU A 25 -4.88 14.26 -3.53
CA LEU A 25 -3.57 14.62 -4.07
C LEU A 25 -2.95 15.71 -3.20
N HIS A 26 -1.84 15.40 -2.56
CA HIS A 26 -1.02 16.33 -1.81
C HIS A 26 0.16 16.74 -2.66
N LEU A 27 0.21 18.00 -3.04
CA LEU A 27 1.30 18.58 -3.83
C LEU A 27 2.29 19.29 -2.91
N PRO A 28 3.60 19.06 -3.07
CA PRO A 28 4.60 19.79 -2.31
C PRO A 28 4.62 21.27 -2.71
N ALA A 29 4.84 22.18 -1.77
CA ALA A 29 4.98 23.61 -2.03
C ALA A 29 6.12 23.91 -3.01
N ARG A 30 7.16 23.07 -2.98
CA ARG A 30 8.24 23.04 -3.97
C ARG A 30 8.56 21.59 -4.27
N ARG A 31 8.32 21.15 -5.50
CA ARG A 31 8.71 19.80 -5.92
C ARG A 31 10.22 19.68 -5.90
N ARG A 32 10.74 18.82 -5.03
CA ARG A 32 12.18 18.55 -4.88
C ARG A 32 12.55 17.12 -5.25
N ARG A 33 11.56 16.22 -5.20
CA ARG A 33 11.76 14.77 -5.39
C ARG A 33 11.06 14.28 -6.66
N PRO A 34 11.70 13.40 -7.44
CA PRO A 34 11.04 12.75 -8.57
C PRO A 34 10.03 11.71 -8.07
N GLY A 35 9.10 11.36 -8.93
CA GLY A 35 8.14 10.30 -8.69
C GLY A 35 6.92 10.72 -7.88
N THR A 36 6.07 9.75 -7.61
CA THR A 36 4.81 9.89 -6.88
C THR A 36 4.69 8.78 -5.87
N VAL A 37 4.18 9.11 -4.68
CA VAL A 37 3.93 8.14 -3.61
C VAL A 37 2.43 7.85 -3.54
N ALA A 38 2.03 6.62 -3.85
CA ALA A 38 0.66 6.15 -3.68
C ALA A 38 0.49 5.55 -2.27
N LEU A 39 -0.44 6.09 -1.48
CA LEU A 39 -0.70 5.68 -0.10
C LEU A 39 -1.97 4.84 -0.02
N LEU A 40 -1.89 3.69 0.66
CA LEU A 40 -3.01 2.79 0.90
C LEU A 40 -3.15 2.53 2.41
N HIS A 41 -4.32 2.91 2.94
CA HIS A 41 -4.58 2.83 4.38
C HIS A 41 -4.86 1.40 4.85
N GLY A 42 -4.69 1.19 6.16
CA GLY A 42 -5.02 -0.04 6.86
C GLY A 42 -6.48 -0.09 7.34
N GLY A 43 -6.72 -1.01 8.30
CA GLY A 43 -8.02 -1.14 8.94
C GLY A 43 -8.76 -2.43 8.61
N TRP A 44 -8.03 -3.52 8.30
CA TRP A 44 -8.61 -4.84 8.01
C TRP A 44 -9.59 -4.83 6.83
N TRP A 45 -9.39 -3.89 5.89
CA TRP A 45 -10.34 -3.61 4.78
C TRP A 45 -11.76 -3.29 5.26
N GLY A 46 -11.94 -3.02 6.56
CA GLY A 46 -13.24 -2.79 7.20
C GLY A 46 -13.64 -1.31 7.24
N PRO A 47 -14.91 -1.02 7.62
CA PRO A 47 -15.49 0.32 7.48
C PRO A 47 -14.97 1.35 8.49
N ARG A 48 -14.26 0.92 9.54
CA ARG A 48 -13.87 1.79 10.67
C ARG A 48 -12.79 2.81 10.31
N PHE A 49 -11.92 2.49 9.37
CA PHE A 49 -10.76 3.29 8.98
C PHE A 49 -10.83 3.64 7.50
N GLY A 50 -10.24 4.74 7.09
CA GLY A 50 -10.22 5.20 5.70
C GLY A 50 -8.96 6.01 5.41
N ALA A 51 -8.91 6.65 4.24
CA ALA A 51 -7.75 7.43 3.77
C ALA A 51 -7.27 8.48 4.78
N GLY A 52 -8.18 9.10 5.55
CA GLY A 52 -7.85 10.07 6.59
C GLY A 52 -6.85 9.57 7.65
N ASN A 53 -6.69 8.26 7.80
CA ASN A 53 -5.67 7.69 8.70
C ASN A 53 -4.23 7.92 8.22
N LEU A 54 -4.03 8.23 6.93
CA LEU A 54 -2.74 8.53 6.35
C LEU A 54 -2.58 10.00 5.95
N ASP A 55 -3.49 10.89 6.34
CA ASP A 55 -3.40 12.33 6.01
C ASP A 55 -2.11 12.96 6.56
N ALA A 56 -1.71 12.59 7.79
CA ALA A 56 -0.46 13.06 8.37
C ALA A 56 0.77 12.56 7.60
N VAL A 57 0.73 11.30 7.13
CA VAL A 57 1.78 10.72 6.29
C VAL A 57 1.83 11.44 4.94
N ALA A 58 0.69 11.67 4.30
CA ALA A 58 0.62 12.36 3.02
C ALA A 58 1.16 13.80 3.11
N ALA A 59 0.78 14.52 4.17
CA ALA A 59 1.26 15.87 4.43
C ALA A 59 2.78 15.91 4.70
N ASP A 60 3.29 14.98 5.52
CA ASP A 60 4.71 14.88 5.81
C ASP A 60 5.54 14.59 4.54
N LEU A 61 5.08 13.66 3.70
CA LEU A 61 5.73 13.35 2.41
C LEU A 61 5.72 14.55 1.46
N ALA A 62 4.62 15.33 1.42
CA ALA A 62 4.56 16.56 0.65
C ALA A 62 5.54 17.60 1.21
N GLY A 63 5.66 17.72 2.53
CA GLY A 63 6.67 18.55 3.21
C GLY A 63 8.10 18.17 2.84
N HIS A 64 8.38 16.88 2.64
CA HIS A 64 9.65 16.35 2.17
C HIS A 64 9.86 16.50 0.63
N GLY A 65 8.85 16.97 -0.10
CA GLY A 65 8.95 17.30 -1.52
C GLY A 65 8.43 16.22 -2.49
N TRP A 66 7.77 15.18 -2.01
CA TRP A 66 7.08 14.20 -2.88
C TRP A 66 5.65 14.60 -3.19
N VAL A 67 5.16 14.20 -4.34
CA VAL A 67 3.73 14.15 -4.62
C VAL A 67 3.16 12.94 -3.90
N ALA A 68 2.15 13.13 -3.04
CA ALA A 68 1.49 12.03 -2.34
C ALA A 68 0.03 11.89 -2.79
N TRP A 69 -0.36 10.67 -3.11
CA TRP A 69 -1.68 10.27 -3.60
C TRP A 69 -2.34 9.36 -2.56
N ASN A 70 -3.17 9.94 -1.67
CA ASN A 70 -3.79 9.27 -0.54
C ASN A 70 -5.12 8.64 -0.97
N ILE A 71 -5.12 7.32 -1.13
CA ILE A 71 -6.20 6.55 -1.76
C ILE A 71 -7.22 6.09 -0.72
N GLU A 72 -8.52 6.39 -0.98
CA GLU A 72 -9.66 5.71 -0.40
C GLU A 72 -10.14 4.63 -1.35
N TYR A 73 -10.69 3.54 -0.83
CA TYR A 73 -11.22 2.41 -1.62
C TYR A 73 -12.47 1.83 -0.93
N ARG A 74 -13.32 1.12 -1.68
CA ARG A 74 -14.49 0.44 -1.09
C ARG A 74 -14.03 -0.63 -0.11
N ARG A 75 -14.55 -0.51 1.11
CA ARG A 75 -14.25 -1.36 2.25
C ARG A 75 -15.38 -2.37 2.49
N LEU A 76 -15.11 -3.42 3.24
CA LEU A 76 -16.12 -4.36 3.70
C LEU A 76 -17.31 -3.60 4.31
N ASP A 77 -18.51 -4.07 4.11
CA ASP A 77 -19.78 -3.45 4.51
C ASP A 77 -20.10 -2.10 3.84
N LEU A 78 -19.21 -1.62 2.95
CA LEU A 78 -19.37 -0.40 2.15
C LEU A 78 -19.13 -0.70 0.66
N GLY A 79 -19.63 -1.82 0.17
CA GLY A 79 -19.50 -2.24 -1.22
C GLY A 79 -18.15 -2.85 -1.62
N GLY A 80 -17.24 -3.02 -0.65
CA GLY A 80 -15.93 -3.65 -0.85
C GLY A 80 -15.93 -5.16 -0.68
N GLY A 81 -14.75 -5.73 -0.56
CA GLY A 81 -14.47 -7.16 -0.63
C GLY A 81 -13.91 -7.55 -1.99
N TYR A 82 -13.58 -8.82 -2.17
CA TYR A 82 -13.14 -9.34 -3.46
C TYR A 82 -14.30 -9.39 -4.47
N PRO A 83 -14.17 -8.90 -5.71
CA PRO A 83 -12.95 -8.26 -6.25
C PRO A 83 -12.90 -6.73 -6.07
N ALA A 84 -13.95 -6.11 -5.54
CA ALA A 84 -14.20 -4.66 -5.60
C ALA A 84 -13.07 -3.84 -4.95
N THR A 85 -12.59 -4.23 -3.77
CA THR A 85 -11.51 -3.53 -3.05
C THR A 85 -10.20 -3.54 -3.87
N LEU A 86 -9.87 -4.67 -4.50
CA LEU A 86 -8.68 -4.79 -5.33
C LEU A 86 -8.81 -3.96 -6.62
N GLN A 87 -9.99 -4.01 -7.24
CA GLN A 87 -10.28 -3.21 -8.43
C GLN A 87 -10.17 -1.70 -8.15
N ASP A 88 -10.62 -1.26 -6.97
CA ASP A 88 -10.53 0.13 -6.56
C ASP A 88 -9.09 0.57 -6.34
N ALA A 89 -8.27 -0.24 -5.64
CA ALA A 89 -6.85 0.04 -5.48
C ALA A 89 -6.13 0.12 -6.84
N ALA A 90 -6.45 -0.79 -7.76
CA ALA A 90 -5.93 -0.78 -9.13
C ALA A 90 -6.35 0.49 -9.89
N ALA A 91 -7.65 0.81 -9.90
CA ALA A 91 -8.19 1.96 -10.61
C ALA A 91 -7.65 3.29 -10.06
N ALA A 92 -7.50 3.41 -8.74
CA ALA A 92 -6.94 4.59 -8.11
C ALA A 92 -5.48 4.84 -8.51
N ILE A 93 -4.67 3.79 -8.60
CA ILE A 93 -3.27 3.89 -9.06
C ILE A 93 -3.24 4.24 -10.54
N ASP A 94 -4.04 3.57 -11.37
CA ASP A 94 -4.09 3.82 -12.82
C ASP A 94 -4.65 5.22 -13.14
N HIS A 95 -5.45 5.80 -12.25
CA HIS A 95 -5.95 7.17 -12.39
C HIS A 95 -4.83 8.22 -12.38
N LEU A 96 -3.69 7.95 -11.77
CA LEU A 96 -2.51 8.83 -11.79
C LEU A 96 -2.11 9.19 -13.24
N ALA A 97 -2.29 8.29 -14.21
CA ALA A 97 -1.99 8.55 -15.61
C ALA A 97 -2.86 9.65 -16.24
N THR A 98 -3.95 10.05 -15.60
CA THR A 98 -4.84 11.12 -16.06
C THR A 98 -4.49 12.50 -15.50
N LEU A 99 -3.53 12.57 -14.55
CA LEU A 99 -3.18 13.79 -13.83
C LEU A 99 -1.94 14.44 -14.43
N ALA A 100 -2.03 15.70 -14.80
CA ALA A 100 -0.95 16.42 -15.50
C ALA A 100 0.29 16.69 -14.64
N ASP A 101 0.09 16.88 -13.31
CA ASP A 101 1.16 17.29 -12.39
C ASP A 101 1.80 16.11 -11.64
N VAL A 102 1.61 14.90 -12.14
CA VAL A 102 2.04 13.64 -11.50
C VAL A 102 3.06 12.94 -12.37
N ASP A 103 4.14 12.51 -11.74
CA ASP A 103 5.15 11.66 -12.38
C ASP A 103 4.77 10.19 -12.17
N THR A 104 4.38 9.54 -13.26
CA THR A 104 3.95 8.13 -13.26
C THR A 104 5.05 7.15 -13.68
N GLU A 105 6.24 7.65 -14.07
CA GLU A 105 7.37 6.79 -14.41
C GLU A 105 8.01 6.17 -13.16
N ARG A 106 7.83 6.84 -12.00
CA ARG A 106 8.41 6.44 -10.71
C ARG A 106 7.34 6.46 -9.62
N VAL A 107 6.50 5.45 -9.58
CA VAL A 107 5.50 5.34 -8.52
C VAL A 107 5.99 4.37 -7.45
N VAL A 108 6.07 4.85 -6.20
CA VAL A 108 6.30 4.03 -5.02
C VAL A 108 4.98 3.90 -4.26
N ALA A 109 4.55 2.68 -3.97
CA ALA A 109 3.38 2.44 -3.16
C ALA A 109 3.78 2.23 -1.69
N ILE A 110 3.20 2.99 -0.78
CA ILE A 110 3.33 2.80 0.67
C ILE A 110 1.98 2.36 1.21
N GLY A 111 1.96 1.23 1.89
CA GLY A 111 0.72 0.74 2.48
C GLY A 111 0.89 0.29 3.93
N HIS A 112 -0.05 0.67 4.79
CA HIS A 112 -0.06 0.27 6.19
C HIS A 112 -1.01 -0.92 6.40
N SER A 113 -0.57 -1.98 7.08
CA SER A 113 -1.43 -3.11 7.48
C SER A 113 -2.16 -3.74 6.27
N ALA A 114 -3.49 -3.72 6.23
CA ALA A 114 -4.30 -4.10 5.07
C ALA A 114 -3.93 -3.32 3.80
N GLY A 115 -3.47 -2.07 3.93
CA GLY A 115 -2.94 -1.28 2.81
C GLY A 115 -1.59 -1.80 2.32
N GLY A 116 -0.76 -2.38 3.19
CA GLY A 116 0.48 -3.05 2.80
C GLY A 116 0.23 -4.25 1.90
N HIS A 117 -0.85 -5.00 2.17
CA HIS A 117 -1.36 -6.03 1.27
C HIS A 117 -1.69 -5.44 -0.11
N LEU A 118 -2.51 -4.38 -0.15
CA LEU A 118 -2.94 -3.77 -1.41
C LEU A 118 -1.77 -3.16 -2.20
N ALA A 119 -0.79 -2.55 -1.53
CA ALA A 119 0.40 -1.99 -2.16
C ALA A 119 1.27 -3.07 -2.83
N ALA A 120 1.56 -4.16 -2.11
CA ALA A 120 2.35 -5.26 -2.64
C ALA A 120 1.61 -6.01 -3.76
N TRP A 121 0.30 -6.27 -3.58
CA TRP A 121 -0.54 -6.85 -4.60
C TRP A 121 -0.57 -5.99 -5.87
N ALA A 122 -0.75 -4.67 -5.72
CA ALA A 122 -0.83 -3.77 -6.87
C ALA A 122 0.45 -3.74 -7.69
N ALA A 123 1.61 -3.88 -7.05
CA ALA A 123 2.90 -3.96 -7.75
C ALA A 123 3.08 -5.27 -8.55
N GLY A 124 2.38 -6.34 -8.15
CA GLY A 124 2.37 -7.62 -8.86
C GLY A 124 1.37 -7.74 -10.02
N ARG A 125 0.53 -6.72 -10.26
CA ARG A 125 -0.58 -6.76 -11.24
C ARG A 125 -0.16 -7.09 -12.67
N THR A 126 1.07 -6.80 -13.06
CA THR A 126 1.61 -7.15 -14.38
C THR A 126 1.68 -8.65 -14.63
N LYS A 127 1.65 -9.46 -13.58
CA LYS A 127 1.69 -10.93 -13.64
C LYS A 127 0.30 -11.58 -13.68
N LEU A 128 -0.76 -10.78 -13.43
CA LEU A 128 -2.11 -11.30 -13.41
C LEU A 128 -2.57 -11.69 -14.80
N ALA A 129 -3.26 -12.81 -14.89
CA ALA A 129 -3.88 -13.25 -16.14
C ALA A 129 -4.89 -12.22 -16.65
N GLY A 130 -4.97 -12.07 -17.97
CA GLY A 130 -5.93 -11.17 -18.59
C GLY A 130 -7.36 -11.48 -18.13
N GLY A 131 -8.10 -10.44 -17.73
CA GLY A 131 -9.43 -10.56 -17.17
C GLY A 131 -9.51 -10.77 -15.65
N ALA A 132 -8.38 -11.04 -14.97
CA ALA A 132 -8.34 -11.03 -13.51
C ALA A 132 -8.56 -9.62 -12.96
N PRO A 133 -9.17 -9.47 -11.78
CA PRO A 133 -9.34 -8.16 -11.14
C PRO A 133 -8.03 -7.39 -11.07
N GLY A 134 -8.00 -6.18 -11.64
CA GLY A 134 -6.82 -5.31 -11.65
C GLY A 134 -5.71 -5.67 -12.63
N ALA A 135 -5.87 -6.69 -13.49
CA ALA A 135 -4.89 -7.03 -14.52
C ALA A 135 -4.67 -5.90 -15.53
N GLY A 136 -3.46 -5.86 -16.12
CA GLY A 136 -3.11 -4.89 -17.15
C GLY A 136 -2.95 -3.46 -16.62
N PRO A 137 -2.03 -3.19 -15.68
CA PRO A 137 -1.83 -1.86 -15.09
C PRO A 137 -1.44 -0.83 -16.14
N THR A 138 -2.09 0.34 -16.10
CA THR A 138 -1.68 1.52 -16.87
C THR A 138 -0.46 2.19 -16.22
N VAL A 139 -0.45 2.23 -14.88
CA VAL A 139 0.66 2.73 -14.08
C VAL A 139 1.35 1.58 -13.37
N GLN A 140 2.66 1.47 -13.55
CA GLN A 140 3.48 0.47 -12.88
C GLN A 140 4.06 1.01 -11.59
N ILE A 141 4.10 0.18 -10.55
CA ILE A 141 4.73 0.50 -9.28
C ILE A 141 6.19 0.02 -9.35
N ALA A 142 7.13 0.96 -9.17
CA ALA A 142 8.57 0.69 -9.19
C ALA A 142 9.09 0.20 -7.83
N GLY A 143 8.46 0.63 -6.74
CA GLY A 143 8.85 0.26 -5.38
C GLY A 143 7.66 0.13 -4.43
N VAL A 144 7.81 -0.71 -3.41
CA VAL A 144 6.80 -0.91 -2.37
C VAL A 144 7.42 -0.74 -1.00
N ILE A 145 6.78 0.03 -0.13
CA ILE A 145 7.04 0.05 1.31
C ILE A 145 5.82 -0.50 2.02
N SER A 146 5.98 -1.68 2.60
CA SER A 146 4.94 -2.33 3.40
C SER A 146 5.16 -2.02 4.88
N LEU A 147 4.31 -1.20 5.46
CA LEU A 147 4.31 -0.85 6.87
C LEU A 147 3.42 -1.84 7.62
N ALA A 148 4.03 -2.81 8.33
CA ALA A 148 3.32 -3.86 9.06
C ALA A 148 2.22 -4.56 8.21
N GLY A 149 2.52 -4.85 6.94
CA GLY A 149 1.54 -5.33 5.96
C GLY A 149 1.19 -6.80 6.08
N ILE A 150 -0.02 -7.15 5.62
CA ILE A 150 -0.47 -8.53 5.45
C ILE A 150 0.02 -9.01 4.08
N LEU A 151 1.09 -9.81 4.05
CA LEU A 151 1.79 -10.17 2.81
C LEU A 151 1.64 -11.66 2.43
N ASP A 152 1.15 -12.48 3.36
CA ASP A 152 0.67 -13.85 3.16
C ASP A 152 -0.80 -13.90 3.55
N LEU A 153 -1.66 -13.66 2.56
CA LEU A 153 -3.12 -13.59 2.77
C LEU A 153 -3.70 -14.96 3.12
N GLY A 154 -3.09 -16.01 2.57
CA GLY A 154 -3.48 -17.39 2.85
C GLY A 154 -3.23 -17.77 4.31
N ALA A 155 -2.05 -17.49 4.85
CA ALA A 155 -1.75 -17.70 6.27
C ALA A 155 -2.62 -16.82 7.15
N ALA A 156 -2.81 -15.54 6.80
CA ALA A 156 -3.68 -14.64 7.54
C ALA A 156 -5.12 -15.16 7.67
N ALA A 157 -5.64 -15.82 6.63
CA ALA A 157 -6.96 -16.45 6.66
C ALA A 157 -6.96 -17.70 7.56
N ARG A 158 -6.02 -18.64 7.37
CA ARG A 158 -5.95 -19.89 8.16
C ARG A 158 -5.74 -19.64 9.66
N GLU A 159 -4.93 -18.65 10.00
CA GLU A 159 -4.65 -18.24 11.37
C GLU A 159 -5.72 -17.29 11.94
N LYS A 160 -6.72 -16.92 11.14
CA LYS A 160 -7.81 -16.00 11.50
C LYS A 160 -7.32 -14.67 12.07
N ILE A 161 -6.20 -14.16 11.54
CA ILE A 161 -5.65 -12.86 11.93
C ILE A 161 -6.72 -11.77 11.76
N GLY A 162 -6.81 -10.86 12.72
CA GLY A 162 -7.83 -9.81 12.69
C GLY A 162 -9.26 -10.34 12.67
N ASN A 163 -9.55 -11.40 13.43
CA ASN A 163 -10.87 -12.06 13.49
C ASN A 163 -11.35 -12.54 12.11
N GLY A 164 -10.45 -13.12 11.31
CA GLY A 164 -10.75 -13.65 10.00
C GLY A 164 -11.02 -12.57 8.95
N ALA A 165 -10.37 -11.43 9.05
CA ALA A 165 -10.57 -10.32 8.12
C ALA A 165 -10.25 -10.71 6.66
N ALA A 166 -9.21 -11.54 6.44
CA ALA A 166 -8.88 -12.05 5.11
C ALA A 166 -9.99 -12.93 4.53
N ILE A 167 -10.61 -13.80 5.36
CA ILE A 167 -11.75 -14.62 4.95
C ILE A 167 -12.93 -13.74 4.53
N LYS A 168 -13.21 -12.68 5.29
CA LYS A 168 -14.27 -11.72 4.97
C LYS A 168 -13.97 -10.97 3.68
N LEU A 169 -12.72 -10.53 3.48
CA LEU A 169 -12.29 -9.87 2.24
C LEU A 169 -12.53 -10.78 1.02
N MET A 170 -12.13 -12.03 1.12
CA MET A 170 -12.17 -12.99 0.01
C MET A 170 -13.54 -13.65 -0.19
N GLY A 171 -14.40 -13.59 0.83
CA GLY A 171 -15.73 -14.21 0.82
C GLY A 171 -15.73 -15.70 1.11
N GLY A 172 -14.63 -16.26 1.63
CA GLY A 172 -14.45 -17.68 1.99
C GLY A 172 -13.01 -18.03 2.27
N ASP A 173 -12.77 -19.27 2.70
CA ASP A 173 -11.47 -19.79 3.06
C ASP A 173 -10.56 -20.05 1.84
N PRO A 174 -9.22 -20.08 2.02
CA PRO A 174 -8.27 -20.37 0.94
C PRO A 174 -8.50 -21.73 0.27
N ASP A 175 -8.94 -22.72 1.05
CA ASP A 175 -9.18 -24.07 0.54
C ASP A 175 -10.49 -24.18 -0.26
N GLU A 176 -11.45 -23.29 0.01
CA GLU A 176 -12.70 -23.17 -0.73
C GLU A 176 -12.58 -22.31 -1.98
N LEU A 177 -11.73 -21.28 -1.93
CA LEU A 177 -11.59 -20.26 -2.99
C LEU A 177 -10.12 -20.07 -3.43
N PRO A 178 -9.38 -21.15 -3.74
CA PRO A 178 -7.94 -21.08 -4.01
C PRO A 178 -7.59 -20.12 -5.16
N GLU A 179 -8.44 -20.03 -6.19
CA GLU A 179 -8.24 -19.15 -7.34
C GLU A 179 -8.28 -17.66 -6.95
N ARG A 180 -9.16 -17.28 -6.01
CA ARG A 180 -9.22 -15.90 -5.53
C ARG A 180 -7.96 -15.53 -4.76
N TYR A 181 -7.50 -16.42 -3.88
CA TYR A 181 -6.26 -16.21 -3.14
C TYR A 181 -5.04 -16.17 -4.06
N ALA A 182 -4.97 -17.01 -5.09
CA ALA A 182 -3.90 -16.96 -6.09
C ALA A 182 -3.81 -15.59 -6.79
N VAL A 183 -4.95 -14.90 -6.99
CA VAL A 183 -4.99 -13.55 -7.57
C VAL A 183 -4.68 -12.47 -6.55
N ALA A 184 -5.17 -12.62 -5.31
CA ALA A 184 -5.17 -11.54 -4.30
C ALA A 184 -3.97 -11.58 -3.34
N ASP A 185 -3.30 -12.72 -3.20
CA ASP A 185 -2.22 -12.89 -2.23
C ASP A 185 -0.89 -12.40 -2.78
N PRO A 186 -0.24 -11.38 -2.16
CA PRO A 186 1.06 -10.89 -2.59
C PRO A 186 2.14 -11.96 -2.62
N LEU A 187 2.13 -12.90 -1.65
CA LEU A 187 3.11 -13.98 -1.60
C LEU A 187 3.02 -14.89 -2.83
N SER A 188 1.81 -15.14 -3.32
CA SER A 188 1.57 -15.95 -4.53
C SER A 188 2.08 -15.30 -5.82
N GLN A 189 2.32 -13.99 -5.82
CA GLN A 189 2.80 -13.25 -6.98
C GLN A 189 4.33 -13.12 -7.04
N VAL A 190 5.05 -13.53 -6.01
CA VAL A 190 6.52 -13.45 -5.94
C VAL A 190 7.17 -14.24 -7.09
N PRO A 191 8.23 -13.73 -7.76
CA PRO A 191 8.77 -12.37 -7.66
C PRO A 191 7.91 -11.34 -8.38
N ILE A 192 7.76 -10.13 -7.81
CA ILE A 192 7.14 -9.00 -8.49
C ILE A 192 8.22 -8.06 -9.07
N PRO A 193 7.91 -7.24 -10.10
CA PRO A 193 8.92 -6.40 -10.76
C PRO A 193 9.36 -5.19 -9.92
N ALA A 194 8.77 -4.98 -8.74
CA ALA A 194 9.09 -3.87 -7.83
C ALA A 194 10.08 -4.30 -6.73
N ALA A 195 10.97 -3.40 -6.34
CA ALA A 195 11.74 -3.56 -5.12
C ALA A 195 10.83 -3.38 -3.89
N VAL A 196 11.01 -4.19 -2.83
CA VAL A 196 10.13 -4.18 -1.66
C VAL A 196 10.91 -3.92 -0.37
N ARG A 197 10.41 -3.01 0.44
CA ARG A 197 10.88 -2.74 1.81
C ARG A 197 9.76 -3.03 2.79
N CYS A 198 9.94 -4.04 3.62
CA CYS A 198 8.99 -4.37 4.68
C CYS A 198 9.47 -3.73 5.98
N VAL A 199 8.80 -2.70 6.45
CA VAL A 199 9.06 -2.06 7.75
C VAL A 199 8.11 -2.67 8.77
N HIS A 200 8.62 -3.36 9.77
CA HIS A 200 7.78 -4.10 10.71
C HIS A 200 8.44 -4.17 12.08
N ALA A 201 7.63 -3.99 13.13
CA ALA A 201 8.08 -4.12 14.51
C ALA A 201 7.86 -5.56 15.01
N GLN A 202 8.85 -6.14 15.73
CA GLN A 202 8.68 -7.48 16.33
C GLN A 202 7.55 -7.52 17.37
N ALA A 203 7.30 -6.40 18.05
CA ALA A 203 6.26 -6.31 19.06
C ALA A 203 4.87 -5.98 18.49
N ASP A 204 4.67 -6.08 17.17
CA ASP A 204 3.37 -5.90 16.54
C ASP A 204 2.37 -6.97 17.04
N ASP A 205 1.32 -6.49 17.74
CA ASP A 205 0.27 -7.32 18.33
C ASP A 205 -0.95 -7.52 17.42
N ARG A 206 -0.93 -6.95 16.22
CA ARG A 206 -2.03 -6.99 15.24
C ARG A 206 -1.70 -7.88 14.05
N VAL A 207 -0.60 -7.61 13.39
CA VAL A 207 -0.12 -8.38 12.24
C VAL A 207 1.19 -9.06 12.64
N PRO A 208 1.24 -10.39 12.69
CA PRO A 208 2.44 -11.11 13.10
C PRO A 208 3.66 -10.71 12.25
N PHE A 209 4.79 -10.43 12.88
CA PHE A 209 6.06 -10.14 12.24
C PHE A 209 6.45 -11.18 11.18
N ALA A 210 6.02 -12.43 11.36
CA ALA A 210 6.21 -13.54 10.42
C ALA A 210 5.68 -13.23 9.00
N GLN A 211 4.67 -12.37 8.86
CA GLN A 211 4.14 -11.96 7.55
C GLN A 211 5.24 -11.30 6.69
N ALA A 212 6.00 -10.39 7.27
CA ALA A 212 7.11 -9.73 6.59
C ALA A 212 8.31 -10.67 6.38
N VAL A 213 8.64 -11.49 7.38
CA VAL A 213 9.74 -12.47 7.31
C VAL A 213 9.51 -13.46 6.17
N THR A 214 8.33 -14.07 6.12
CA THR A 214 7.96 -15.07 5.09
C THR A 214 8.02 -14.46 3.69
N TYR A 215 7.40 -13.30 3.51
CA TYR A 215 7.39 -12.62 2.21
C TYR A 215 8.80 -12.28 1.73
N VAL A 216 9.62 -11.65 2.57
CA VAL A 216 11.00 -11.25 2.20
C VAL A 216 11.87 -12.47 1.91
N ALA A 217 11.72 -13.55 2.67
CA ALA A 217 12.44 -14.80 2.41
C ALA A 217 12.09 -15.39 1.05
N ALA A 218 10.79 -15.50 0.73
CA ALA A 218 10.32 -16.00 -0.55
C ALA A 218 10.76 -15.11 -1.73
N ALA A 219 10.63 -13.78 -1.57
CA ALA A 219 11.01 -12.80 -2.59
C ALA A 219 12.51 -12.89 -2.91
N ARG A 220 13.37 -12.93 -1.89
CA ARG A 220 14.82 -13.11 -2.06
C ARG A 220 15.20 -14.43 -2.71
N ALA A 221 14.56 -15.53 -2.30
CA ALA A 221 14.77 -16.84 -2.89
C ALA A 221 14.41 -16.86 -4.39
N ALA A 222 13.46 -16.03 -4.81
CA ALA A 222 13.07 -15.84 -6.20
C ALA A 222 13.88 -14.75 -6.94
N GLY A 223 14.94 -14.21 -6.33
CA GLY A 223 15.83 -13.22 -6.95
C GLY A 223 15.30 -11.76 -6.95
N GLN A 224 14.23 -11.48 -6.20
CA GLN A 224 13.67 -10.13 -6.07
C GLN A 224 14.45 -9.29 -5.06
N ASP A 225 14.63 -7.99 -5.32
CA ASP A 225 15.13 -7.04 -4.31
C ASP A 225 14.05 -6.81 -3.23
N ALA A 226 14.20 -7.52 -2.12
CA ALA A 226 13.32 -7.40 -0.96
C ALA A 226 14.13 -7.31 0.32
N ARG A 227 13.79 -6.37 1.20
CA ARG A 227 14.44 -6.16 2.49
C ARG A 227 13.46 -6.06 3.62
N LEU A 228 13.81 -6.67 4.74
CA LEU A 228 13.13 -6.48 6.01
C LEU A 228 13.87 -5.40 6.79
N LEU A 229 13.17 -4.36 7.16
CA LEU A 229 13.59 -3.30 8.04
C LEU A 229 12.86 -3.51 9.36
N GLU A 230 13.55 -4.21 10.27
CA GLU A 230 13.06 -4.41 11.61
C GLU A 230 13.21 -3.11 12.40
N VAL A 231 12.14 -2.70 13.07
CA VAL A 231 12.09 -1.47 13.85
C VAL A 231 11.51 -1.72 15.24
N ASP A 232 11.84 -0.82 16.16
CA ASP A 232 11.19 -0.79 17.47
C ASP A 232 9.77 -0.20 17.35
N GLY A 233 8.90 -0.57 18.30
CA GLY A 233 7.54 -0.02 18.36
C GLY A 233 6.46 -1.08 18.20
N ASP A 234 5.31 -0.66 17.69
CA ASP A 234 4.12 -1.47 17.53
C ASP A 234 3.51 -1.35 16.12
N HIS A 235 2.32 -1.90 15.94
CA HIS A 235 1.58 -1.87 14.67
C HIS A 235 1.36 -0.49 14.08
N PHE A 236 1.21 0.54 14.92
CA PHE A 236 0.85 1.89 14.50
C PHE A 236 2.06 2.82 14.37
N SER A 237 3.09 2.60 15.16
CA SER A 237 4.30 3.43 15.16
C SER A 237 5.03 3.44 13.82
N VAL A 238 4.88 2.40 13.01
CA VAL A 238 5.48 2.35 11.65
C VAL A 238 4.83 3.31 10.65
N ALA A 239 3.63 3.82 10.96
CA ALA A 239 2.90 4.80 10.16
C ALA A 239 2.70 6.15 10.90
N ASP A 240 3.39 6.34 12.02
CA ASP A 240 3.37 7.58 12.78
C ASP A 240 4.59 8.44 12.42
N THR A 241 4.35 9.59 11.79
CA THR A 241 5.41 10.50 11.33
C THR A 241 6.21 11.12 12.48
N SER A 242 5.69 11.07 13.72
CA SER A 242 6.38 11.52 14.93
C SER A 242 7.18 10.41 15.64
N ALA A 243 7.01 9.15 15.21
CA ALA A 243 7.70 8.03 15.82
C ALA A 243 9.20 7.98 15.44
N PRO A 244 10.07 7.47 16.33
CA PRO A 244 11.49 7.28 16.02
C PRO A 244 11.76 6.36 14.82
N THR A 245 10.80 5.56 14.40
CA THR A 245 10.86 4.65 13.26
C THR A 245 10.68 5.36 11.91
N TRP A 246 10.00 6.52 11.88
CA TRP A 246 9.65 7.21 10.65
C TRP A 246 10.84 7.59 9.75
N PRO A 247 12.00 8.04 10.27
CA PRO A 247 13.19 8.30 9.44
C PRO A 247 13.64 7.07 8.63
N ALA A 248 13.45 5.85 9.12
CA ALA A 248 13.78 4.64 8.35
C ALA A 248 12.83 4.46 7.15
N VAL A 249 11.57 4.85 7.28
CA VAL A 249 10.60 4.84 6.17
C VAL A 249 11.00 5.87 5.10
N ILE A 250 11.38 7.08 5.52
CA ILE A 250 11.87 8.13 4.60
C ILE A 250 13.12 7.66 3.87
N THR A 251 14.10 7.08 4.57
CA THR A 251 15.33 6.54 3.95
C THR A 251 14.98 5.44 2.92
N ALA A 252 14.08 4.52 3.26
CA ALA A 252 13.65 3.48 2.35
C ALA A 252 12.95 4.06 1.10
N LEU A 253 12.16 5.12 1.26
CA LEU A 253 11.52 5.81 0.15
C LEU A 253 12.55 6.52 -0.75
N GLU A 254 13.55 7.16 -0.19
CA GLU A 254 14.66 7.78 -0.94
C GLU A 254 15.39 6.74 -1.79
N GLU A 255 15.78 5.61 -1.19
CA GLU A 255 16.42 4.50 -1.92
C GLU A 255 15.59 4.02 -3.11
N LEU A 256 14.28 3.84 -2.93
CA LEU A 256 13.39 3.35 -3.97
C LEU A 256 13.11 4.40 -5.05
N SER A 257 13.05 5.68 -4.69
CA SER A 257 12.81 6.78 -5.63
C SER A 257 14.04 7.10 -6.49
N ASP A 258 15.25 6.87 -5.97
CA ASP A 258 16.50 7.16 -6.67
C ASP A 258 16.95 5.97 -7.57
N ALA A 259 16.51 4.74 -7.28
CA ALA A 259 16.87 3.52 -8.00
C ALA A 259 16.00 3.24 -9.24
N ALA A 260 14.90 3.95 -9.43
CA ALA A 260 13.90 3.73 -10.47
C ALA A 260 14.20 4.49 -11.78
#